data_4adc25f6fe858a02f9878d2393007ba4
#
_entry.id   4adc25f6fe858a02f9878d2393007ba4
#
_cell.length_a   1.000
_cell.length_b   1.000
_cell.length_c   1.000
_cell.angle_alpha   90.00
_cell.angle_beta   90.00
_cell.angle_gamma   90.00
#
_symmetry.space_group_name_H-M   'P 1'
#
loop_
_entity.id
_entity.type
_entity.pdbx_description
1 polymer ?
#
loop_
_entity_poly.entity_id
_entity_poly.type
_entity_poly.pdbx_seq_one_letter_code
_entity_poly.pdbx_strand_id
1 'polypeptide(L)'
;MKNILSIQSHVVFGHAGNSATVFPIRRLGVNVWPLNTVQFSNHTQYKQWKGMVMPAAHLLDIADGIAAIDELKNCDAVLSGYMGSAEQGNAITDIVRKVKQANPQAIYFCDPVMGHPEKGCIVAGGVAEFLCDVALPLSDMIAPNLFELEELNNKQRIHNVKEAVAACRALCNKGPQVVLVKHLSRAGYQTDRFEMLLVTAEEAWHIHRPLVDFGERQPVGVGDMTSGIFLLIICLVRPCWSHLSILLLQYTALCWKL
;
A
#
# COMPACT_ATOMS: atom_id res chain seq x y z
N MET A 1 -11.65 19.48 2.26
CA MET A 1 -10.31 18.86 2.42
C MET A 1 -10.50 17.38 2.22
N LYS A 2 -9.60 16.70 1.53
CA LYS A 2 -9.69 15.24 1.33
C LYS A 2 -9.32 14.49 2.61
N ASN A 3 -9.97 13.36 2.86
CA ASN A 3 -9.77 12.53 4.04
C ASN A 3 -9.42 11.09 3.63
N ILE A 4 -8.36 10.55 4.20
CA ILE A 4 -7.92 9.17 3.98
C ILE A 4 -8.00 8.42 5.31
N LEU A 5 -8.74 7.31 5.35
CA LEU A 5 -8.67 6.33 6.44
C LEU A 5 -7.50 5.39 6.17
N SER A 6 -6.46 5.47 6.99
CA SER A 6 -5.22 4.70 6.82
C SER A 6 -5.15 3.56 7.83
N ILE A 7 -5.38 2.33 7.39
CA ILE A 7 -5.43 1.11 8.21
C ILE A 7 -4.14 0.33 8.01
N GLN A 8 -3.13 0.60 8.83
CA GLN A 8 -1.77 0.08 8.67
C GLN A 8 -1.13 -0.20 10.02
N SER A 9 0.06 -0.82 10.00
CA SER A 9 0.87 -0.99 11.21
C SER A 9 1.30 0.36 11.80
N HIS A 10 1.66 0.35 13.08
CA HIS A 10 2.31 1.48 13.73
C HIS A 10 3.50 1.01 14.57
N VAL A 11 4.62 1.71 14.45
CA VAL A 11 5.81 1.51 15.28
C VAL A 11 6.16 2.78 16.05
N VAL A 12 6.61 2.63 17.28
CA VAL A 12 7.01 3.77 18.14
C VAL A 12 8.39 4.28 17.73
N PHE A 13 9.33 3.36 17.53
CA PHE A 13 10.68 3.68 17.07
C PHE A 13 10.84 3.34 15.59
N GLY A 14 11.25 4.33 14.80
CA GLY A 14 11.41 4.21 13.35
C GLY A 14 10.13 4.55 12.58
N HIS A 15 10.10 4.19 11.31
CA HIS A 15 9.04 4.57 10.38
C HIS A 15 8.56 3.33 9.62
N ALA A 16 7.32 2.88 9.88
CA ALA A 16 6.63 1.83 9.14
C ALA A 16 5.12 2.04 9.25
N GLY A 17 4.36 1.66 8.23
CA GLY A 17 2.92 1.82 8.18
C GLY A 17 2.49 3.27 8.44
N ASN A 18 1.58 3.49 9.40
CA ASN A 18 1.09 4.82 9.77
C ASN A 18 2.20 5.76 10.24
N SER A 19 3.27 5.24 10.89
CA SER A 19 4.41 6.06 11.31
C SER A 19 5.21 6.63 10.13
N ALA A 20 5.16 5.99 8.95
CA ALA A 20 5.80 6.49 7.73
C ALA A 20 4.85 7.37 6.90
N THR A 21 3.55 7.05 6.92
CA THR A 21 2.59 7.55 5.92
C THR A 21 1.87 8.81 6.38
N VAL A 22 1.49 8.90 7.67
CA VAL A 22 0.56 9.94 8.17
C VAL A 22 1.15 11.35 8.05
N PHE A 23 2.38 11.54 8.51
CA PHE A 23 3.00 12.86 8.52
C PHE A 23 3.17 13.46 7.11
N PRO A 24 3.77 12.76 6.14
CA PRO A 24 3.91 13.28 4.78
C PRO A 24 2.58 13.66 4.13
N ILE A 25 1.55 12.83 4.28
CA ILE A 25 0.23 13.10 3.69
C ILE A 25 -0.40 14.35 4.31
N ARG A 26 -0.39 14.46 5.65
CA ARG A 26 -0.90 15.65 6.35
C ARG A 26 -0.13 16.91 5.97
N ARG A 27 1.20 16.82 5.86
CA ARG A 27 2.07 17.94 5.45
C ARG A 27 1.74 18.45 4.05
N LEU A 28 1.22 17.58 3.18
CA LEU A 28 0.81 17.90 1.82
C LEU A 28 -0.68 18.29 1.69
N GLY A 29 -1.37 18.52 2.81
CA GLY A 29 -2.69 19.14 2.84
C GLY A 29 -3.86 18.17 2.76
N VAL A 30 -3.65 16.85 2.92
CA VAL A 30 -4.72 15.86 3.04
C VAL A 30 -4.83 15.37 4.48
N ASN A 31 -6.05 15.26 4.97
CA ASN A 31 -6.29 14.74 6.31
C ASN A 31 -6.18 13.22 6.33
N VAL A 32 -5.60 12.66 7.40
CA VAL A 32 -5.45 11.21 7.57
C VAL A 32 -6.02 10.79 8.92
N TRP A 33 -6.86 9.77 8.90
CA TRP A 33 -7.40 9.09 10.08
C TRP A 33 -6.63 7.78 10.25
N PRO A 34 -5.61 7.73 11.11
CA PRO A 34 -4.81 6.52 11.28
C PRO A 34 -5.53 5.51 12.18
N LEU A 35 -5.75 4.31 11.68
CA LEU A 35 -6.23 3.15 12.41
C LEU A 35 -5.12 2.09 12.40
N ASN A 36 -4.60 1.73 13.59
CA ASN A 36 -3.44 0.87 13.68
C ASN A 36 -3.84 -0.59 13.74
N THR A 37 -3.30 -1.43 12.86
CA THR A 37 -3.45 -2.90 12.89
C THR A 37 -2.59 -3.53 13.97
N VAL A 38 -1.43 -2.94 14.22
CA VAL A 38 -0.50 -3.33 15.29
C VAL A 38 0.10 -2.09 15.95
N GLN A 39 0.46 -2.22 17.22
CA GLN A 39 1.24 -1.23 17.95
C GLN A 39 2.52 -1.91 18.43
N PHE A 40 3.63 -1.68 17.72
CA PHE A 40 4.92 -2.30 18.06
C PHE A 40 5.93 -1.26 18.52
N SER A 41 6.89 -1.69 19.34
CA SER A 41 8.01 -0.85 19.78
C SER A 41 8.86 -0.37 18.59
N ASN A 42 9.09 -1.24 17.63
CA ASN A 42 9.90 -1.04 16.43
C ASN A 42 9.48 -2.05 15.36
N HIS A 43 9.95 -1.90 14.12
CA HIS A 43 9.65 -2.85 13.07
C HIS A 43 10.36 -4.20 13.29
N THR A 44 9.79 -5.26 12.77
CA THR A 44 10.21 -6.66 13.04
C THR A 44 11.57 -7.05 12.42
N GLN A 45 12.20 -6.21 11.62
CA GLN A 45 13.56 -6.43 11.12
C GLN A 45 14.64 -6.23 12.22
N TYR A 46 14.33 -5.53 13.30
CA TYR A 46 15.12 -5.64 14.52
C TYR A 46 14.82 -6.99 15.16
N LYS A 47 15.78 -7.82 15.39
CA LYS A 47 15.62 -9.20 15.91
C LYS A 47 14.71 -9.32 17.13
N GLN A 48 14.49 -8.22 17.85
CA GLN A 48 13.61 -8.13 19.03
C GLN A 48 12.65 -6.97 18.87
N TRP A 49 11.40 -7.19 19.22
CA TRP A 49 10.33 -6.20 19.25
C TRP A 49 9.30 -6.60 20.31
N LYS A 50 8.52 -5.65 20.79
CA LYS A 50 7.41 -5.84 21.71
C LYS A 50 6.18 -5.06 21.25
N GLY A 51 5.02 -5.45 21.71
CA GLY A 51 3.77 -4.78 21.39
C GLY A 51 2.65 -5.80 21.15
N MET A 52 1.59 -5.36 20.51
CA MET A 52 0.43 -6.21 20.27
C MET A 52 -0.12 -6.05 18.85
N VAL A 53 -0.73 -7.11 18.36
CA VAL A 53 -1.65 -7.10 17.22
C VAL A 53 -3.00 -6.68 17.77
N MET A 54 -3.63 -5.65 17.18
CA MET A 54 -4.94 -5.19 17.63
C MET A 54 -5.99 -6.26 17.31
N PRO A 55 -6.94 -6.53 18.21
CA PRO A 55 -8.06 -7.41 17.90
C PRO A 55 -8.85 -6.91 16.69
N ALA A 56 -9.30 -7.81 15.81
CA ALA A 56 -10.12 -7.45 14.65
C ALA A 56 -11.40 -6.69 15.06
N ALA A 57 -12.05 -7.10 16.16
CA ALA A 57 -13.20 -6.42 16.72
C ALA A 57 -12.91 -4.97 17.10
N HIS A 58 -11.70 -4.67 17.61
CA HIS A 58 -11.31 -3.30 17.94
C HIS A 58 -11.23 -2.39 16.70
N LEU A 59 -10.80 -2.91 15.57
CA LEU A 59 -10.80 -2.14 14.31
C LEU A 59 -12.24 -1.78 13.88
N LEU A 60 -13.15 -2.74 14.01
CA LEU A 60 -14.58 -2.52 13.71
C LEU A 60 -15.21 -1.52 14.66
N ASP A 61 -14.95 -1.63 15.97
CA ASP A 61 -15.48 -0.71 16.99
C ASP A 61 -15.07 0.74 16.72
N ILE A 62 -13.81 0.96 16.32
CA ILE A 62 -13.33 2.31 15.96
C ILE A 62 -14.06 2.84 14.72
N ALA A 63 -14.21 2.00 13.70
CA ALA A 63 -14.92 2.39 12.48
C ALA A 63 -16.41 2.68 12.75
N ASP A 64 -17.05 1.90 13.62
CA ASP A 64 -18.44 2.09 14.04
C ASP A 64 -18.60 3.38 14.86
N GLY A 65 -17.61 3.72 15.69
CA GLY A 65 -17.56 5.01 16.37
C GLY A 65 -17.51 6.20 15.42
N ILE A 66 -16.72 6.09 14.32
CA ILE A 66 -16.67 7.13 13.27
C ILE A 66 -17.99 7.17 12.48
N ALA A 67 -18.61 6.02 12.24
CA ALA A 67 -19.93 5.94 11.59
C ALA A 67 -21.02 6.58 12.45
N ALA A 68 -20.99 6.39 13.76
CA ALA A 68 -21.97 6.92 14.69
C ALA A 68 -22.02 8.45 14.74
N ILE A 69 -20.92 9.13 14.39
CA ILE A 69 -20.86 10.59 14.24
C ILE A 69 -21.05 11.04 12.78
N ASP A 70 -21.49 10.14 11.90
CA ASP A 70 -21.79 10.39 10.48
C ASP A 70 -20.58 10.89 9.65
N GLU A 71 -19.35 10.57 10.05
CA GLU A 71 -18.13 11.04 9.36
C GLU A 71 -17.62 10.10 8.26
N LEU A 72 -18.08 8.84 8.17
CA LEU A 72 -17.65 7.94 7.10
C LEU A 72 -17.99 8.46 5.69
N LYS A 73 -19.07 9.24 5.55
CA LYS A 73 -19.43 9.89 4.28
C LYS A 73 -18.38 10.88 3.77
N ASN A 74 -17.55 11.40 4.66
CA ASN A 74 -16.48 12.34 4.37
C ASN A 74 -15.13 11.62 4.08
N CYS A 75 -15.08 10.30 4.14
CA CYS A 75 -13.91 9.50 3.80
C CYS A 75 -13.78 9.37 2.29
N ASP A 76 -12.75 9.96 1.69
CA ASP A 76 -12.50 9.91 0.23
C ASP A 76 -11.75 8.66 -0.21
N ALA A 77 -10.96 8.07 0.70
CA ALA A 77 -10.21 6.86 0.41
C ALA A 77 -9.88 6.04 1.66
N VAL A 78 -9.78 4.73 1.49
CA VAL A 78 -9.22 3.81 2.48
C VAL A 78 -7.89 3.27 1.93
N LEU A 79 -6.83 3.39 2.72
CA LEU A 79 -5.53 2.79 2.46
C LEU A 79 -5.32 1.65 3.46
N SER A 80 -5.21 0.42 2.99
CA SER A 80 -4.79 -0.70 3.84
C SER A 80 -3.33 -1.07 3.56
N GLY A 81 -2.62 -1.52 4.59
CA GLY A 81 -1.25 -2.02 4.49
C GLY A 81 -1.06 -3.28 5.33
N TYR A 82 0.05 -3.37 6.06
CA TYR A 82 0.35 -4.53 6.90
C TYR A 82 -0.77 -4.84 7.89
N MET A 83 -1.16 -6.11 7.93
CA MET A 83 -2.09 -6.68 8.90
C MET A 83 -1.46 -7.87 9.62
N GLY A 84 -1.80 -8.04 10.89
CA GLY A 84 -1.22 -9.07 11.74
C GLY A 84 -1.94 -10.43 11.66
N SER A 85 -3.13 -10.48 11.07
CA SER A 85 -3.90 -11.72 10.89
C SER A 85 -4.94 -11.63 9.76
N ALA A 86 -5.42 -12.77 9.30
CA ALA A 86 -6.49 -12.84 8.30
C ALA A 86 -7.83 -12.30 8.83
N GLU A 87 -8.10 -12.43 10.15
CA GLU A 87 -9.30 -11.85 10.78
C GLU A 87 -9.28 -10.32 10.71
N GLN A 88 -8.11 -9.70 10.90
CA GLN A 88 -7.98 -8.26 10.65
C GLN A 88 -8.25 -7.92 9.19
N GLY A 89 -7.82 -8.75 8.26
CA GLY A 89 -8.12 -8.58 6.84
C GLY A 89 -9.63 -8.51 6.58
N ASN A 90 -10.40 -9.46 7.12
CA ASN A 90 -11.85 -9.45 7.03
C ASN A 90 -12.45 -8.18 7.64
N ALA A 91 -12.02 -7.78 8.83
CA ALA A 91 -12.48 -6.54 9.46
C ALA A 91 -12.16 -5.30 8.59
N ILE A 92 -10.98 -5.24 7.98
CA ILE A 92 -10.60 -4.15 7.05
C ILE A 92 -11.54 -4.10 5.86
N THR A 93 -11.85 -5.25 5.23
CA THR A 93 -12.79 -5.26 4.08
C THR A 93 -14.22 -4.90 4.48
N ASP A 94 -14.66 -5.24 5.69
CA ASP A 94 -15.95 -4.80 6.22
C ASP A 94 -15.97 -3.27 6.45
N ILE A 95 -14.88 -2.69 6.97
CA ILE A 95 -14.71 -1.24 7.08
C ILE A 95 -14.76 -0.57 5.70
N VAL A 96 -14.06 -1.14 4.71
CA VAL A 96 -14.09 -0.64 3.32
C VAL A 96 -15.51 -0.63 2.78
N ARG A 97 -16.29 -1.71 2.99
CA ARG A 97 -17.70 -1.78 2.56
C ARG A 97 -18.55 -0.71 3.24
N LYS A 98 -18.38 -0.50 4.56
CA LYS A 98 -19.07 0.56 5.31
C LYS A 98 -18.74 1.95 4.75
N VAL A 99 -17.46 2.23 4.48
CA VAL A 99 -17.04 3.50 3.87
C VAL A 99 -17.67 3.67 2.49
N LYS A 100 -17.59 2.65 1.61
CA LYS A 100 -18.19 2.73 0.26
C LYS A 100 -19.72 2.82 0.28
N GLN A 101 -20.39 2.29 1.30
CA GLN A 101 -21.84 2.50 1.50
C GLN A 101 -22.15 3.95 1.87
N ALA A 102 -21.34 4.57 2.73
CA ALA A 102 -21.51 5.98 3.13
C ALA A 102 -21.02 6.96 2.05
N ASN A 103 -19.97 6.63 1.34
CA ASN A 103 -19.42 7.39 0.20
C ASN A 103 -19.09 6.44 -0.97
N PRO A 104 -20.00 6.26 -1.96
CA PRO A 104 -19.75 5.38 -3.11
C PRO A 104 -18.57 5.78 -4.00
N GLN A 105 -18.08 7.02 -3.88
CA GLN A 105 -16.91 7.52 -4.63
C GLN A 105 -15.58 7.27 -3.89
N ALA A 106 -15.62 6.72 -2.67
CA ALA A 106 -14.42 6.41 -1.91
C ALA A 106 -13.58 5.33 -2.61
N ILE A 107 -12.28 5.57 -2.68
CA ILE A 107 -11.31 4.67 -3.30
C ILE A 107 -10.81 3.68 -2.24
N TYR A 108 -10.77 2.40 -2.56
CA TYR A 108 -10.01 1.42 -1.77
C TYR A 108 -8.67 1.14 -2.43
N PHE A 109 -7.61 1.56 -1.77
CA PHE A 109 -6.23 1.31 -2.17
C PHE A 109 -5.58 0.28 -1.25
N CYS A 110 -5.28 -0.89 -1.78
CA CYS A 110 -4.64 -1.98 -1.05
C CYS A 110 -3.12 -1.96 -1.28
N ASP A 111 -2.35 -1.82 -0.22
CA ASP A 111 -0.93 -2.20 -0.19
C ASP A 111 -0.84 -3.65 0.32
N PRO A 112 -0.62 -4.65 -0.55
CA PRO A 112 -0.76 -6.06 -0.21
C PRO A 112 0.52 -6.59 0.45
N VAL A 113 0.86 -6.06 1.61
CA VAL A 113 2.09 -6.42 2.32
C VAL A 113 2.08 -7.91 2.66
N MET A 114 2.90 -8.70 1.96
CA MET A 114 3.11 -10.13 2.19
C MET A 114 4.56 -10.47 2.51
N GLY A 115 5.49 -9.77 1.91
CA GLY A 115 6.90 -10.12 2.04
C GLY A 115 7.84 -9.33 1.16
N HIS A 116 9.04 -9.89 0.98
CA HIS A 116 10.10 -9.26 0.20
C HIS A 116 10.78 -10.31 -0.69
N PRO A 117 11.27 -9.93 -1.90
CA PRO A 117 11.95 -10.87 -2.81
C PRO A 117 13.08 -11.69 -2.19
N GLU A 118 13.80 -11.11 -1.20
CA GLU A 118 14.93 -11.76 -0.53
C GLU A 118 14.53 -12.56 0.72
N LYS A 119 13.40 -12.20 1.37
CA LYS A 119 12.99 -12.78 2.66
C LYS A 119 11.82 -13.75 2.53
N GLY A 120 11.17 -13.76 1.37
CA GLY A 120 9.93 -14.50 1.15
C GLY A 120 8.74 -13.91 1.93
N CYS A 121 7.74 -14.74 2.18
CA CYS A 121 6.53 -14.36 2.94
C CYS A 121 6.87 -14.13 4.41
N ILE A 122 6.46 -12.99 4.96
CA ILE A 122 6.73 -12.58 6.34
C ILE A 122 5.45 -12.36 7.17
N VAL A 123 4.28 -12.53 6.56
CA VAL A 123 2.98 -12.35 7.22
C VAL A 123 2.48 -13.64 7.87
N ALA A 124 1.53 -13.51 8.78
CA ALA A 124 0.89 -14.65 9.44
C ALA A 124 0.14 -15.54 8.44
N GLY A 125 -0.04 -16.81 8.79
CA GLY A 125 -0.80 -17.74 7.95
C GLY A 125 -2.20 -17.24 7.63
N GLY A 126 -2.67 -17.50 6.40
CA GLY A 126 -3.98 -17.06 5.90
C GLY A 126 -4.02 -15.60 5.38
N VAL A 127 -3.01 -14.76 5.68
CA VAL A 127 -3.00 -13.36 5.21
C VAL A 127 -2.75 -13.28 3.70
N ALA A 128 -1.82 -14.07 3.17
CA ALA A 128 -1.53 -14.08 1.74
C ALA A 128 -2.74 -14.56 0.92
N GLU A 129 -3.38 -15.62 1.35
CA GLU A 129 -4.61 -16.14 0.76
C GLU A 129 -5.74 -15.09 0.80
N PHE A 130 -5.94 -14.46 1.96
CA PHE A 130 -6.91 -13.36 2.10
C PHE A 130 -6.63 -12.22 1.11
N LEU A 131 -5.37 -11.81 0.96
CA LEU A 131 -5.00 -10.73 0.04
C LEU A 131 -5.27 -11.10 -1.42
N CYS A 132 -5.03 -12.37 -1.81
CA CYS A 132 -5.31 -12.86 -3.16
C CYS A 132 -6.81 -13.01 -3.45
N ASP A 133 -7.57 -13.59 -2.50
CA ASP A 133 -8.93 -14.07 -2.76
C ASP A 133 -10.00 -13.03 -2.39
N VAL A 134 -9.71 -12.13 -1.45
CA VAL A 134 -10.69 -11.18 -0.91
C VAL A 134 -10.30 -9.73 -1.15
N ALA A 135 -9.08 -9.32 -0.77
CA ALA A 135 -8.68 -7.92 -0.87
C ALA A 135 -8.46 -7.48 -2.31
N LEU A 136 -7.78 -8.29 -3.13
CA LEU A 136 -7.52 -7.98 -4.54
C LEU A 136 -8.81 -7.69 -5.33
N PRO A 137 -9.85 -8.57 -5.32
CA PRO A 137 -11.08 -8.28 -6.07
C PRO A 137 -11.85 -7.06 -5.58
N LEU A 138 -11.70 -6.69 -4.31
CA LEU A 138 -12.41 -5.54 -3.72
C LEU A 138 -11.69 -4.22 -3.95
N SER A 139 -10.38 -4.24 -4.22
CA SER A 139 -9.58 -3.04 -4.35
C SER A 139 -9.80 -2.32 -5.68
N ASP A 140 -9.88 -0.98 -5.63
CA ASP A 140 -9.88 -0.13 -6.83
C ASP A 140 -8.46 0.05 -7.37
N MET A 141 -7.48 0.01 -6.46
CA MET A 141 -6.05 0.14 -6.75
C MET A 141 -5.24 -0.78 -5.84
N ILE A 142 -4.09 -1.26 -6.33
CA ILE A 142 -3.20 -2.13 -5.55
C ILE A 142 -1.73 -1.78 -5.80
N ALA A 143 -0.89 -1.87 -4.74
CA ALA A 143 0.53 -1.51 -4.83
C ALA A 143 1.48 -2.64 -4.38
N PRO A 144 1.63 -3.72 -5.14
CA PRO A 144 2.57 -4.79 -4.82
C PRO A 144 4.03 -4.38 -5.07
N ASN A 145 4.96 -4.99 -4.33
CA ASN A 145 6.34 -5.17 -4.81
C ASN A 145 6.41 -6.37 -5.77
N LEU A 146 7.60 -6.69 -6.29
CA LEU A 146 7.75 -7.80 -7.25
C LEU A 146 7.35 -9.16 -6.66
N PHE A 147 7.72 -9.44 -5.39
CA PHE A 147 7.35 -10.68 -4.71
C PHE A 147 5.82 -10.79 -4.54
N GLU A 148 5.20 -9.73 -4.09
CA GLU A 148 3.75 -9.64 -3.90
C GLU A 148 3.00 -9.75 -5.24
N LEU A 149 3.54 -9.16 -6.32
CA LEU A 149 2.99 -9.30 -7.67
C LEU A 149 3.02 -10.77 -8.15
N GLU A 150 4.11 -11.49 -7.87
CA GLU A 150 4.22 -12.92 -8.16
C GLU A 150 3.20 -13.74 -7.35
N GLU A 151 3.09 -13.50 -6.04
CA GLU A 151 2.10 -14.18 -5.17
C GLU A 151 0.67 -13.96 -5.67
N LEU A 152 0.28 -12.72 -5.98
CA LEU A 152 -1.04 -12.35 -6.53
C LEU A 152 -1.33 -12.97 -7.91
N ASN A 153 -0.28 -13.37 -8.64
CA ASN A 153 -0.35 -14.08 -9.92
C ASN A 153 -0.05 -15.58 -9.78
N ASN A 154 -0.53 -16.22 -8.71
CA ASN A 154 -0.39 -17.65 -8.47
C ASN A 154 1.07 -18.11 -8.40
N LYS A 155 1.93 -17.29 -7.82
CA LYS A 155 3.38 -17.54 -7.66
C LYS A 155 4.15 -17.68 -8.98
N GLN A 156 3.59 -17.14 -10.06
CA GLN A 156 4.26 -17.13 -11.34
C GLN A 156 5.47 -16.21 -11.29
N ARG A 157 6.65 -16.75 -11.56
CA ARG A 157 7.92 -16.02 -11.57
C ARG A 157 7.94 -14.99 -12.69
N ILE A 158 8.39 -13.77 -12.39
CA ILE A 158 8.50 -12.66 -13.32
C ILE A 158 9.97 -12.32 -13.53
N HIS A 159 10.43 -12.33 -14.80
CA HIS A 159 11.84 -12.20 -15.14
C HIS A 159 12.19 -10.86 -15.80
N ASN A 160 11.22 -10.12 -16.31
CA ASN A 160 11.45 -8.89 -17.05
C ASN A 160 10.22 -7.96 -16.98
N VAL A 161 10.42 -6.71 -17.41
CA VAL A 161 9.38 -5.66 -17.38
C VAL A 161 8.14 -6.05 -18.20
N LYS A 162 8.32 -6.73 -19.35
CA LYS A 162 7.19 -7.15 -20.19
C LYS A 162 6.29 -8.16 -19.46
N GLU A 163 6.88 -9.11 -18.78
CA GLU A 163 6.15 -10.08 -17.95
C GLU A 163 5.49 -9.37 -16.75
N ALA A 164 6.17 -8.40 -16.12
CA ALA A 164 5.61 -7.61 -15.04
C ALA A 164 4.36 -6.81 -15.49
N VAL A 165 4.42 -6.18 -16.66
CA VAL A 165 3.25 -5.49 -17.25
C VAL A 165 2.10 -6.47 -17.52
N ALA A 166 2.40 -7.65 -18.07
CA ALA A 166 1.38 -8.68 -18.33
C ALA A 166 0.73 -9.17 -17.02
N ALA A 167 1.54 -9.40 -15.98
CA ALA A 167 1.07 -9.76 -14.65
C ALA A 167 0.17 -8.68 -14.04
N CYS A 168 0.55 -7.40 -14.12
CA CYS A 168 -0.28 -6.28 -13.67
C CYS A 168 -1.63 -6.23 -14.40
N ARG A 169 -1.65 -6.40 -15.72
CA ARG A 169 -2.90 -6.46 -16.50
C ARG A 169 -3.78 -7.63 -16.10
N ALA A 170 -3.19 -8.78 -15.77
CA ALA A 170 -3.92 -9.92 -15.24
C ALA A 170 -4.58 -9.60 -13.88
N LEU A 171 -3.95 -8.77 -13.03
CA LEU A 171 -4.58 -8.26 -11.80
C LEU A 171 -5.71 -7.27 -12.11
N CYS A 172 -5.55 -6.39 -13.10
CA CYS A 172 -6.61 -5.46 -13.51
C CYS A 172 -7.90 -6.21 -13.92
N ASN A 173 -7.78 -7.40 -14.48
CA ASN A 173 -8.95 -8.24 -14.81
C ASN A 173 -9.62 -8.88 -13.59
N LYS A 174 -9.01 -8.79 -12.39
CA LYS A 174 -9.53 -9.37 -11.15
C LYS A 174 -10.22 -8.36 -10.23
N GLY A 175 -10.03 -7.05 -10.44
CA GLY A 175 -10.63 -6.02 -9.60
C GLY A 175 -10.03 -4.63 -9.78
N PRO A 176 -8.74 -4.42 -9.48
CA PRO A 176 -8.17 -3.09 -9.47
C PRO A 176 -8.08 -2.48 -10.89
N GLN A 177 -8.37 -1.19 -10.98
CA GLN A 177 -8.20 -0.42 -12.21
C GLN A 177 -6.74 0.00 -12.42
N VAL A 178 -5.96 0.03 -11.34
CA VAL A 178 -4.57 0.50 -11.34
C VAL A 178 -3.70 -0.40 -10.48
N VAL A 179 -2.56 -0.80 -11.01
CA VAL A 179 -1.51 -1.54 -10.30
C VAL A 179 -0.24 -0.71 -10.27
N LEU A 180 0.25 -0.38 -9.07
CA LEU A 180 1.53 0.29 -8.85
C LEU A 180 2.57 -0.71 -8.36
N VAL A 181 3.48 -1.18 -9.22
CA VAL A 181 4.60 -2.00 -8.76
C VAL A 181 5.67 -1.10 -8.13
N LYS A 182 5.81 -1.18 -6.82
CA LYS A 182 6.66 -0.27 -6.03
C LYS A 182 8.16 -0.46 -6.27
N HIS A 183 8.58 -1.64 -6.68
CA HIS A 183 9.97 -1.94 -7.02
C HIS A 183 10.04 -3.21 -7.89
N LEU A 184 10.63 -3.07 -9.07
CA LEU A 184 10.80 -4.19 -10.01
C LEU A 184 11.95 -5.13 -9.64
N SER A 185 12.89 -4.67 -8.79
CA SER A 185 14.01 -5.52 -8.36
C SER A 185 14.71 -6.18 -9.56
N ARG A 186 14.86 -7.52 -9.55
CA ARG A 186 15.50 -8.29 -10.63
C ARG A 186 14.78 -8.26 -11.98
N ALA A 187 13.51 -7.88 -12.03
CA ALA A 187 12.71 -7.81 -13.26
C ALA A 187 12.86 -6.48 -13.99
N GLY A 188 13.59 -5.51 -13.43
CA GLY A 188 13.86 -4.21 -14.05
C GLY A 188 14.83 -4.31 -15.23
N TYR A 189 14.95 -3.21 -15.96
CA TYR A 189 15.86 -3.11 -17.11
C TYR A 189 17.33 -2.95 -16.69
N GLN A 190 17.58 -2.32 -15.53
CA GLN A 190 18.93 -1.94 -15.10
C GLN A 190 19.12 -2.23 -13.60
N THR A 191 20.25 -2.81 -13.27
CA THR A 191 20.57 -3.21 -11.88
C THR A 191 21.01 -2.03 -10.99
N ASP A 192 21.42 -0.91 -11.60
CA ASP A 192 21.82 0.33 -10.91
C ASP A 192 20.67 1.34 -10.74
N ARG A 193 19.44 0.93 -11.06
CA ARG A 193 18.24 1.75 -11.01
C ARG A 193 17.21 1.22 -10.04
N PHE A 194 16.54 2.14 -9.38
CA PHE A 194 15.27 1.88 -8.73
C PHE A 194 14.17 2.07 -9.76
N GLU A 195 13.42 1.02 -10.03
CA GLU A 195 12.43 1.00 -11.09
C GLU A 195 11.05 0.63 -10.56
N MET A 196 10.03 1.35 -11.02
CA MET A 196 8.61 1.16 -10.68
C MET A 196 7.79 1.03 -11.97
N LEU A 197 6.63 0.40 -11.87
CA LEU A 197 5.62 0.40 -12.93
C LEU A 197 4.30 0.94 -12.40
N LEU A 198 3.62 1.73 -13.23
CA LEU A 198 2.21 2.05 -13.09
C LEU A 198 1.48 1.47 -14.29
N VAL A 199 0.49 0.61 -14.06
CA VAL A 199 -0.20 -0.13 -15.11
C VAL A 199 -1.71 -0.03 -14.93
N THR A 200 -2.41 0.27 -16.02
CA THR A 200 -3.86 0.11 -16.18
C THR A 200 -4.14 -0.99 -17.22
N ALA A 201 -5.41 -1.23 -17.53
CA ALA A 201 -5.76 -2.16 -18.60
C ALA A 201 -5.16 -1.72 -19.96
N GLU A 202 -5.16 -0.41 -20.24
CA GLU A 202 -4.77 0.17 -21.54
C GLU A 202 -3.30 0.58 -21.57
N GLU A 203 -2.80 1.20 -20.50
CA GLU A 203 -1.54 1.91 -20.51
C GLU A 203 -0.56 1.35 -19.46
N ALA A 204 0.73 1.56 -19.69
CA ALA A 204 1.79 1.22 -18.74
C ALA A 204 2.88 2.30 -18.77
N TRP A 205 3.27 2.77 -17.59
CA TRP A 205 4.35 3.75 -17.41
C TRP A 205 5.47 3.13 -16.59
N HIS A 206 6.68 3.26 -17.10
CA HIS A 206 7.89 2.85 -16.41
C HIS A 206 8.57 4.07 -15.82
N ILE A 207 8.85 4.02 -14.54
CA ILE A 207 9.47 5.08 -13.77
C ILE A 207 10.79 4.56 -13.21
N HIS A 208 11.86 5.30 -13.39
CA HIS A 208 13.18 4.90 -12.87
C HIS A 208 13.97 6.10 -12.34
N ARG A 209 14.87 5.84 -11.42
CA ARG A 209 15.84 6.77 -10.89
C ARG A 209 17.14 6.01 -10.52
N PRO A 210 18.29 6.68 -10.36
CA PRO A 210 19.47 6.02 -9.80
C PRO A 210 19.17 5.39 -8.44
N LEU A 211 19.75 4.22 -8.17
CA LEU A 211 19.75 3.67 -6.82
C LEU A 211 20.50 4.61 -5.88
N VAL A 212 20.00 4.70 -4.65
CA VAL A 212 20.70 5.36 -3.55
C VAL A 212 21.28 4.27 -2.67
N ASP A 213 22.57 4.34 -2.39
CA ASP A 213 23.21 3.45 -1.44
C ASP A 213 22.90 3.93 -0.01
N PHE A 214 22.22 3.10 0.75
CA PHE A 214 21.89 3.32 2.16
C PHE A 214 22.84 2.60 3.11
N GLY A 215 23.91 1.97 2.60
CA GLY A 215 24.84 1.17 3.37
C GLY A 215 24.21 -0.14 3.86
N GLU A 216 24.64 -0.59 5.06
CA GLU A 216 24.27 -1.90 5.59
C GLU A 216 22.78 -2.05 5.94
N ARG A 217 22.07 -0.94 6.20
CA ARG A 217 20.65 -0.97 6.59
C ARG A 217 19.78 -0.31 5.54
N GLN A 218 18.98 -1.12 4.88
CA GLN A 218 17.96 -0.60 3.98
C GLN A 218 16.84 0.11 4.76
N PRO A 219 16.33 1.25 4.26
CA PRO A 219 15.25 1.96 4.92
C PRO A 219 13.96 1.14 4.94
N VAL A 220 13.25 1.17 6.06
CA VAL A 220 11.93 0.54 6.24
C VAL A 220 10.84 1.60 6.11
N GLY A 221 9.64 1.20 5.68
CA GLY A 221 8.48 2.10 5.54
C GLY A 221 8.45 2.89 4.23
N VAL A 222 9.43 2.72 3.36
CA VAL A 222 9.46 3.38 2.04
C VAL A 222 8.31 2.91 1.17
N GLY A 223 7.98 1.62 1.21
CA GLY A 223 6.82 1.06 0.52
C GLY A 223 5.51 1.69 1.00
N ASP A 224 5.33 1.76 2.32
CA ASP A 224 4.15 2.36 2.96
C ASP A 224 4.00 3.84 2.56
N MET A 225 5.11 4.60 2.64
CA MET A 225 5.15 6.00 2.24
C MET A 225 4.86 6.17 0.74
N THR A 226 5.40 5.31 -0.12
CA THR A 226 5.14 5.34 -1.57
C THR A 226 3.65 5.13 -1.85
N SER A 227 3.02 4.14 -1.22
CA SER A 227 1.58 3.89 -1.35
C SER A 227 0.75 5.08 -0.86
N GLY A 228 1.13 5.66 0.29
CA GLY A 228 0.44 6.82 0.85
C GLY A 228 0.55 8.07 -0.02
N ILE A 229 1.75 8.39 -0.53
CA ILE A 229 1.97 9.54 -1.42
C ILE A 229 1.26 9.34 -2.77
N PHE A 230 1.28 8.11 -3.31
CA PHE A 230 0.54 7.83 -4.53
C PHE A 230 -0.95 8.07 -4.37
N LEU A 231 -1.56 7.53 -3.30
CA LEU A 231 -2.98 7.74 -3.02
C LEU A 231 -3.30 9.23 -2.79
N LEU A 232 -2.45 9.96 -2.07
CA LEU A 232 -2.59 11.40 -1.89
C LEU A 232 -2.68 12.12 -3.24
N ILE A 233 -1.78 11.80 -4.18
CA ILE A 233 -1.75 12.42 -5.52
C ILE A 233 -3.06 12.10 -6.25
N ILE A 234 -3.54 10.86 -6.21
CA ILE A 234 -4.84 10.46 -6.78
C ILE A 234 -6.00 11.27 -6.19
N CYS A 235 -6.00 11.49 -4.88
CA CYS A 235 -7.04 12.27 -4.20
C CYS A 235 -7.04 13.75 -4.58
N LEU A 236 -5.86 14.32 -4.83
CA LEU A 236 -5.70 15.74 -5.15
C LEU A 236 -5.86 16.06 -6.64
N VAL A 237 -5.34 15.20 -7.48
CA VAL A 237 -5.28 15.41 -8.94
C VAL A 237 -6.13 14.33 -9.57
N ARG A 238 -7.40 14.59 -9.86
CA ARG A 238 -8.21 13.63 -10.66
C ARG A 238 -7.48 13.39 -11.98
N PRO A 239 -7.11 12.14 -12.32
CA PRO A 239 -5.96 11.87 -13.14
C PRO A 239 -6.17 12.18 -14.62
N CYS A 240 -5.23 12.98 -15.14
CA CYS A 240 -4.60 12.62 -16.40
C CYS A 240 -3.39 11.75 -16.03
N TRP A 241 -3.41 10.46 -16.31
CA TRP A 241 -2.41 9.47 -15.89
C TRP A 241 -0.98 9.83 -16.35
N SER A 242 -0.85 10.56 -17.46
CA SER A 242 0.44 11.06 -17.97
C SER A 242 1.12 12.08 -17.03
N HIS A 243 0.37 12.84 -16.25
CA HIS A 243 0.94 13.78 -15.28
C HIS A 243 1.29 13.09 -13.95
N LEU A 244 0.68 11.95 -13.66
CA LEU A 244 0.90 11.21 -12.41
C LEU A 244 2.32 10.62 -12.34
N SER A 245 2.86 10.16 -13.45
CA SER A 245 4.22 9.63 -13.52
C SER A 245 5.26 10.71 -13.18
N ILE A 246 5.05 11.94 -13.62
CA ILE A 246 5.96 13.08 -13.34
C ILE A 246 5.87 13.48 -11.86
N LEU A 247 4.65 13.53 -11.29
CA LEU A 247 4.45 13.87 -9.89
C LEU A 247 5.00 12.80 -8.95
N LEU A 248 4.81 11.52 -9.26
CA LEU A 248 5.43 10.40 -8.52
C LEU A 248 6.95 10.49 -8.50
N LEU A 249 7.57 10.82 -9.64
CA LEU A 249 9.02 11.02 -9.74
C LEU A 249 9.49 12.19 -8.88
N GLN A 250 8.77 13.31 -8.89
CA GLN A 250 9.14 14.49 -8.11
C GLN A 250 8.97 14.26 -6.61
N TYR A 251 7.87 13.63 -6.17
CA TYR A 251 7.62 13.37 -4.75
C TYR A 251 8.46 12.23 -4.19
N THR A 252 8.67 11.15 -4.91
CA THR A 252 9.59 10.10 -4.49
C THR A 252 11.04 10.59 -4.43
N ALA A 253 11.47 11.46 -5.34
CA ALA A 253 12.80 12.07 -5.29
C ALA A 253 12.98 13.03 -4.09
N LEU A 254 11.92 13.75 -3.66
CA LEU A 254 11.92 14.62 -2.49
C LEU A 254 11.95 13.84 -1.17
N CYS A 255 11.24 12.74 -1.07
CA CYS A 255 11.18 11.90 0.13
C CYS A 255 12.51 11.18 0.44
N TRP A 256 13.41 11.07 -0.54
CA TRP A 256 14.71 10.40 -0.37
C TRP A 256 15.87 11.37 -0.07
N LYS A 257 15.60 12.66 0.01
CA LYS A 257 16.60 13.67 0.39
C LYS A 257 16.48 14.13 1.86
N LEU A 258 15.52 13.60 2.60
CA LEU A 258 15.33 13.82 4.02
C LEU A 258 15.83 12.63 4.82
#